data_429e5c255aaf47bd82ca79dd1034b018
#
_entry.id   429e5c255aaf47bd82ca79dd1034b018
#
_cell.length_a   1.000
_cell.length_b   1.000
_cell.length_c   1.000
_cell.angle_alpha   90.00
_cell.angle_beta   90.00
_cell.angle_gamma   90.00
#
_symmetry.space_group_name_H-M   'P 1'
#
loop_
_entity.id
_entity.type
_entity.pdbx_description
1 polymer ?
#
loop_
_entity_poly.entity_id
_entity_poly.type
_entity_poly.pdbx_seq_one_letter_code
_entity_poly.pdbx_strand_id
1 'polypeptide(L)'
;MQDNKVSYGLTIFDIDDTLFKTDNKVYIIKNKRIRKKISSAEYTAYKLKEGETFDFREFSDSKLFFEQARPIKVVLKKLKATAKRIKKRKYSEIIFVTARKNMNNKKLFLETFREFGIDIDSIYIERAGNLNLPVHEGKKKKITQYLKKKIFDRVRL
;
A
#
# COMPACT_ATOMS: atom_id res chain seq x y z
N MET A 1 -12.73 35.14 -22.08
CA MET A 1 -12.17 33.76 -22.11
C MET A 1 -11.96 33.32 -20.68
N GLN A 2 -12.78 32.38 -20.21
CA GLN A 2 -12.46 31.71 -18.95
C GLN A 2 -11.31 30.76 -19.26
N ASP A 3 -10.15 31.00 -18.66
CA ASP A 3 -9.07 30.00 -18.61
C ASP A 3 -9.64 28.75 -17.97
N ASN A 4 -9.95 27.74 -18.77
CA ASN A 4 -10.28 26.41 -18.28
C ASN A 4 -9.02 25.79 -17.67
N LYS A 5 -8.72 26.22 -16.45
CA LYS A 5 -7.62 25.69 -15.68
C LYS A 5 -7.91 24.21 -15.41
N VAL A 6 -7.19 23.34 -16.11
CA VAL A 6 -7.29 21.90 -15.94
C VAL A 6 -6.83 21.53 -14.54
N SER A 7 -7.72 20.98 -13.72
CA SER A 7 -7.41 20.56 -12.36
C SER A 7 -6.85 19.12 -12.35
N TYR A 8 -5.64 18.95 -11.83
CA TYR A 8 -5.01 17.65 -11.61
C TYR A 8 -5.22 17.20 -10.16
N GLY A 9 -5.99 16.14 -9.99
CA GLY A 9 -6.24 15.53 -8.68
C GLY A 9 -5.42 14.26 -8.48
N LEU A 10 -4.88 14.07 -7.29
CA LEU A 10 -4.24 12.84 -6.86
C LEU A 10 -4.95 12.30 -5.62
N THR A 11 -5.38 11.04 -5.68
CA THR A 11 -5.91 10.34 -4.52
C THR A 11 -4.97 9.18 -4.19
N ILE A 12 -4.55 9.11 -2.94
CA ILE A 12 -3.60 8.12 -2.44
C ILE A 12 -4.32 7.18 -1.47
N PHE A 13 -4.18 5.88 -1.70
CA PHE A 13 -4.65 4.83 -0.79
C PHE A 13 -3.48 4.02 -0.26
N ASP A 14 -3.53 3.65 0.99
CA ASP A 14 -2.71 2.59 1.56
C ASP A 14 -3.37 1.23 1.29
N ILE A 15 -2.64 0.16 1.40
CA ILE A 15 -3.13 -1.21 1.18
C ILE A 15 -3.50 -1.86 2.51
N ASP A 16 -2.51 -2.07 3.38
CA ASP A 16 -2.71 -2.78 4.64
C ASP A 16 -3.50 -1.94 5.65
N ASP A 17 -4.51 -2.56 6.25
CA ASP A 17 -5.43 -1.93 7.21
C ASP A 17 -6.19 -0.71 6.66
N THR A 18 -6.14 -0.49 5.38
CA THR A 18 -6.89 0.54 4.65
C THR A 18 -7.82 -0.07 3.60
N LEU A 19 -7.27 -0.69 2.56
CA LEU A 19 -8.05 -1.40 1.54
C LEU A 19 -8.35 -2.84 1.94
N PHE A 20 -7.37 -3.50 2.53
CA PHE A 20 -7.45 -4.90 2.94
C PHE A 20 -6.93 -5.13 4.34
N LYS A 21 -7.54 -6.09 5.03
CA LYS A 21 -6.99 -6.74 6.22
C LYS A 21 -6.41 -8.09 5.83
N THR A 22 -5.28 -8.42 6.42
CA THR A 22 -4.64 -9.73 6.31
C THR A 22 -4.27 -10.25 7.69
N ASP A 23 -3.97 -11.54 7.80
CA ASP A 23 -3.48 -12.16 9.04
C ASP A 23 -1.94 -12.31 9.02
N ASN A 24 -1.25 -11.56 8.17
CA ASN A 24 0.21 -11.58 8.09
C ASN A 24 0.86 -11.32 9.45
N LYS A 25 1.88 -12.10 9.76
CA LYS A 25 2.63 -12.01 11.02
C LYS A 25 4.01 -11.40 10.79
N VAL A 26 4.46 -10.66 11.78
CA VAL A 26 5.85 -10.22 11.90
C VAL A 26 6.58 -11.23 12.78
N TYR A 27 7.75 -11.69 12.34
CA TYR A 27 8.53 -12.65 13.09
C TYR A 27 9.61 -11.93 13.90
N ILE A 28 9.78 -12.34 15.13
CA ILE A 28 10.89 -11.92 15.99
C ILE A 28 11.97 -12.97 15.88
N ILE A 29 13.13 -12.59 15.35
CA ILE A 29 14.27 -13.46 15.12
C ILE A 29 15.36 -13.18 16.15
N LYS A 30 15.89 -14.22 16.79
CA LYS A 30 17.07 -14.16 17.64
C LYS A 30 17.93 -15.40 17.39
N ASN A 31 19.25 -15.21 17.24
CA ASN A 31 20.20 -16.27 16.94
C ASN A 31 19.76 -17.13 15.72
N LYS A 32 19.31 -16.45 14.65
CA LYS A 32 18.81 -17.07 13.40
C LYS A 32 17.58 -18.01 13.57
N ARG A 33 16.90 -17.91 14.71
CA ARG A 33 15.69 -18.70 15.01
C ARG A 33 14.48 -17.80 15.25
N ILE A 34 13.33 -18.29 14.84
CA ILE A 34 12.04 -17.62 15.11
C ILE A 34 11.75 -17.80 16.62
N ARG A 35 11.70 -16.69 17.34
CA ARG A 35 11.34 -16.69 18.78
C ARG A 35 9.83 -16.54 18.96
N LYS A 36 9.23 -15.67 18.18
CA LYS A 36 7.81 -15.32 18.31
C LYS A 36 7.27 -14.82 16.96
N LYS A 37 5.98 -15.04 16.73
CA LYS A 37 5.20 -14.43 15.64
C LYS A 37 4.17 -13.51 16.27
N ILE A 38 4.14 -12.26 15.82
CA ILE A 38 3.23 -11.23 16.33
C ILE A 38 2.36 -10.66 15.22
N SER A 39 1.21 -10.15 15.58
CA SER A 39 0.32 -9.45 14.64
C SER A 39 0.85 -8.06 14.29
N SER A 40 0.30 -7.44 13.25
CA SER A 40 0.62 -6.05 12.91
C SER A 40 0.27 -5.07 14.04
N ALA A 41 -0.79 -5.34 14.78
CA ALA A 41 -1.17 -4.55 15.95
C ALA A 41 -0.15 -4.67 17.09
N GLU A 42 0.29 -5.89 17.39
CA GLU A 42 1.33 -6.14 18.39
C GLU A 42 2.68 -5.56 17.99
N TYR A 43 3.00 -5.60 16.69
CA TYR A 43 4.23 -5.01 16.15
C TYR A 43 4.38 -3.53 16.50
N THR A 44 3.31 -2.76 16.42
CA THR A 44 3.34 -1.32 16.73
C THR A 44 3.80 -1.03 18.16
N ALA A 45 3.49 -1.91 19.10
CA ALA A 45 3.83 -1.78 20.51
C ALA A 45 5.07 -2.58 20.94
N TYR A 46 5.57 -3.48 20.09
CA TYR A 46 6.68 -4.36 20.44
C TYR A 46 8.01 -3.62 20.38
N LYS A 47 8.76 -3.73 21.47
CA LYS A 47 10.13 -3.23 21.55
C LYS A 47 11.11 -4.41 21.47
N LEU A 48 11.98 -4.37 20.47
CA LEU A 48 13.02 -5.38 20.29
C LEU A 48 13.93 -5.44 21.53
N LYS A 49 14.18 -6.65 21.99
CA LYS A 49 15.17 -6.95 23.01
C LYS A 49 16.55 -7.12 22.36
N GLU A 50 17.59 -7.12 23.17
CA GLU A 50 18.95 -7.32 22.68
C GLU A 50 19.08 -8.58 21.82
N GLY A 51 19.67 -8.43 20.63
CA GLY A 51 19.87 -9.51 19.67
C GLY A 51 18.63 -9.93 18.86
N GLU A 52 17.49 -9.26 19.06
CA GLU A 52 16.28 -9.51 18.29
C GLU A 52 16.19 -8.62 17.04
N THR A 53 15.62 -9.16 15.99
CA THR A 53 15.31 -8.44 14.75
C THR A 53 13.91 -8.79 14.27
N PHE A 54 13.29 -7.88 13.50
CA PHE A 54 12.04 -8.15 12.82
C PHE A 54 12.28 -8.82 11.45
N ASP A 55 11.40 -9.75 11.10
CA ASP A 55 11.35 -10.36 9.78
C ASP A 55 9.92 -10.26 9.24
N PHE A 56 9.77 -9.62 8.09
CA PHE A 56 8.50 -9.32 7.44
C PHE A 56 8.22 -10.23 6.24
N ARG A 57 8.75 -11.46 6.23
CA ARG A 57 8.65 -12.39 5.09
C ARG A 57 7.23 -12.62 4.59
N GLU A 58 6.24 -12.70 5.48
CA GLU A 58 4.84 -12.88 5.09
C GLU A 58 4.29 -11.69 4.29
N PHE A 59 4.82 -10.49 4.52
CA PHE A 59 4.41 -9.28 3.80
C PHE A 59 4.95 -9.19 2.37
N SER A 60 5.82 -10.10 1.96
CA SER A 60 6.30 -10.26 0.58
C SER A 60 5.74 -11.53 -0.07
N ASP A 61 4.91 -12.28 0.61
CA ASP A 61 4.29 -13.51 0.12
C ASP A 61 2.97 -13.23 -0.58
N SER A 62 3.00 -13.28 -1.91
CA SER A 62 1.83 -13.01 -2.76
C SER A 62 0.71 -14.03 -2.59
N LYS A 63 1.06 -15.29 -2.30
CA LYS A 63 0.07 -16.36 -2.08
C LYS A 63 -0.69 -16.13 -0.78
N LEU A 64 0.00 -15.82 0.31
CA LEU A 64 -0.64 -15.45 1.56
C LEU A 64 -1.54 -14.23 1.39
N PHE A 65 -1.09 -13.21 0.66
CA PHE A 65 -1.90 -12.04 0.39
C PHE A 65 -3.17 -12.41 -0.38
N PHE A 66 -3.06 -13.22 -1.42
CA PHE A 66 -4.21 -13.67 -2.21
C PHE A 66 -5.22 -14.46 -1.38
N GLU A 67 -4.74 -15.35 -0.52
CA GLU A 67 -5.60 -16.21 0.32
C GLU A 67 -6.25 -15.46 1.50
N GLN A 68 -5.56 -14.48 2.07
CA GLN A 68 -5.96 -13.85 3.33
C GLN A 68 -6.59 -12.46 3.17
N ALA A 69 -6.37 -11.77 2.05
CA ALA A 69 -6.85 -10.40 1.90
C ALA A 69 -8.38 -10.33 2.00
N ARG A 70 -8.84 -9.56 2.98
CA ARG A 70 -10.26 -9.27 3.19
C ARG A 70 -10.50 -7.78 2.98
N PRO A 71 -11.39 -7.39 2.05
CA PRO A 71 -11.60 -5.99 1.74
C PRO A 71 -12.25 -5.24 2.90
N ILE A 72 -11.78 -4.03 3.15
CA ILE A 72 -12.48 -3.08 4.01
C ILE A 72 -13.53 -2.40 3.12
N LYS A 73 -14.76 -2.88 3.23
CA LYS A 73 -15.85 -2.58 2.27
C LYS A 73 -16.08 -1.10 2.04
N VAL A 74 -16.04 -0.29 3.10
CA VAL A 74 -16.25 1.17 3.02
C VAL A 74 -15.17 1.83 2.16
N VAL A 75 -13.91 1.46 2.37
CA VAL A 75 -12.78 2.01 1.61
C VAL A 75 -12.77 1.50 0.18
N LEU A 76 -13.07 0.22 -0.03
CA LEU A 76 -13.17 -0.36 -1.36
C LEU A 76 -14.27 0.35 -2.18
N LYS A 77 -15.41 0.62 -1.58
CA LYS A 77 -16.50 1.38 -2.22
C LYS A 77 -16.05 2.79 -2.60
N LYS A 78 -15.32 3.47 -1.71
CA LYS A 78 -14.76 4.79 -1.98
C LYS A 78 -13.74 4.76 -3.11
N LEU A 79 -12.86 3.76 -3.15
CA LEU A 79 -11.90 3.57 -4.24
C LEU A 79 -12.61 3.41 -5.59
N LYS A 80 -13.60 2.52 -5.66
CA LYS A 80 -14.36 2.27 -6.89
C LYS A 80 -15.11 3.51 -7.37
N ALA A 81 -15.73 4.26 -6.46
CA ALA A 81 -16.41 5.52 -6.78
C ALA A 81 -15.43 6.58 -7.31
N THR A 82 -14.25 6.69 -6.71
CA THR A 82 -13.19 7.60 -7.14
C THR A 82 -12.66 7.19 -8.52
N ALA A 83 -12.40 5.91 -8.76
CA ALA A 83 -11.96 5.39 -10.05
C ALA A 83 -12.98 5.67 -11.16
N LYS A 84 -14.27 5.51 -10.88
CA LYS A 84 -15.35 5.82 -11.82
C LYS A 84 -15.39 7.31 -12.19
N ARG A 85 -15.18 8.21 -11.21
CA ARG A 85 -15.10 9.66 -11.48
C ARG A 85 -13.89 10.03 -12.32
N ILE A 86 -12.74 9.40 -12.06
CA ILE A 86 -11.47 9.66 -12.75
C ILE A 86 -11.54 9.26 -14.23
N LYS A 87 -12.23 8.17 -14.57
CA LYS A 87 -12.47 7.78 -15.98
C LYS A 87 -13.13 8.88 -16.81
N LYS A 88 -13.93 9.74 -16.16
CA LYS A 88 -14.58 10.90 -16.77
C LYS A 88 -13.72 12.16 -16.78
N ARG A 89 -12.63 12.19 -16.02
CA ARG A 89 -11.75 13.36 -15.84
C ARG A 89 -10.33 12.99 -16.25
N LYS A 90 -9.91 13.45 -17.40
CA LYS A 90 -8.65 13.13 -18.08
C LYS A 90 -7.36 13.40 -17.26
N TYR A 91 -7.44 14.09 -16.11
CA TYR A 91 -6.29 14.65 -15.40
C TYR A 91 -6.28 14.34 -13.90
N SER A 92 -6.94 13.27 -13.48
CA SER A 92 -6.88 12.83 -12.09
C SER A 92 -6.33 11.41 -12.02
N GLU A 93 -5.60 11.11 -10.96
CA GLU A 93 -4.94 9.82 -10.78
C GLU A 93 -5.24 9.23 -9.40
N ILE A 94 -5.19 7.92 -9.33
CA ILE A 94 -5.12 7.15 -8.09
C ILE A 94 -3.78 6.45 -8.04
N ILE A 95 -3.13 6.50 -6.91
CA ILE A 95 -1.97 5.66 -6.61
C ILE A 95 -2.16 4.92 -5.29
N PHE A 96 -1.50 3.79 -5.16
CA PHE A 96 -1.34 3.11 -3.89
C PHE A 96 0.07 3.35 -3.35
N VAL A 97 0.18 3.61 -2.05
CA VAL A 97 1.46 3.70 -1.36
C VAL A 97 1.45 2.70 -0.22
N THR A 98 2.33 1.71 -0.27
CA THR A 98 2.38 0.63 0.70
C THR A 98 3.72 0.57 1.42
N ALA A 99 3.72 0.14 2.67
CA ALA A 99 4.93 -0.22 3.42
C ALA A 99 5.56 -1.54 2.94
N ARG A 100 4.86 -2.31 2.14
CA ARG A 100 5.38 -3.58 1.59
C ARG A 100 6.56 -3.33 0.66
N LYS A 101 7.47 -4.30 0.61
CA LYS A 101 8.52 -4.42 -0.42
C LYS A 101 7.96 -5.07 -1.68
N ASN A 102 8.84 -5.32 -2.65
CA ASN A 102 8.48 -6.13 -3.81
C ASN A 102 7.95 -7.50 -3.37
N MET A 103 6.85 -7.90 -4.00
CA MET A 103 6.24 -9.20 -3.76
C MET A 103 6.98 -10.29 -4.52
N ASN A 104 7.01 -11.50 -3.99
CA ASN A 104 7.67 -12.66 -4.62
C ASN A 104 6.99 -13.12 -5.93
N ASN A 105 5.70 -12.82 -6.10
CA ASN A 105 4.95 -13.05 -7.33
C ASN A 105 4.07 -11.83 -7.63
N LYS A 106 4.59 -10.92 -8.44
CA LYS A 106 3.89 -9.68 -8.80
C LYS A 106 2.55 -9.95 -9.49
N LYS A 107 2.50 -10.94 -10.37
CA LYS A 107 1.28 -11.28 -11.12
C LYS A 107 0.15 -11.70 -10.17
N LEU A 108 0.43 -12.60 -9.24
CA LEU A 108 -0.54 -13.05 -8.24
C LEU A 108 -0.95 -11.93 -7.28
N PHE A 109 0.00 -11.09 -6.89
CA PHE A 109 -0.30 -9.92 -6.07
C PHE A 109 -1.31 -8.99 -6.74
N LEU A 110 -1.12 -8.69 -8.01
CA LEU A 110 -2.04 -7.86 -8.79
C LEU A 110 -3.40 -8.55 -9.02
N GLU A 111 -3.40 -9.87 -9.16
CA GLU A 111 -4.63 -10.65 -9.31
C GLU A 111 -5.54 -10.53 -8.09
N THR A 112 -5.00 -10.40 -6.90
CA THR A 112 -5.78 -10.17 -5.67
C THR A 112 -6.67 -8.93 -5.80
N PHE A 113 -6.16 -7.86 -6.37
CA PHE A 113 -6.94 -6.63 -6.58
C PHE A 113 -8.05 -6.84 -7.61
N ARG A 114 -7.78 -7.58 -8.69
CA ARG A 114 -8.76 -7.88 -9.73
C ARG A 114 -9.91 -8.72 -9.20
N GLU A 115 -9.64 -9.67 -8.30
CA GLU A 115 -10.69 -10.47 -7.65
C GLU A 115 -11.73 -9.62 -6.91
N PHE A 116 -11.34 -8.45 -6.42
CA PHE A 116 -12.22 -7.51 -5.76
C PHE A 116 -12.76 -6.41 -6.70
N GLY A 117 -12.56 -6.55 -8.00
CA GLY A 117 -13.06 -5.64 -9.01
C GLY A 117 -12.32 -4.32 -9.12
N ILE A 118 -11.06 -4.29 -8.70
CA ILE A 118 -10.18 -3.13 -8.83
C ILE A 118 -9.44 -3.21 -10.16
N ASP A 119 -9.51 -2.16 -10.97
CA ASP A 119 -8.71 -2.02 -12.20
C ASP A 119 -7.28 -1.61 -11.83
N ILE A 120 -6.51 -2.61 -11.38
CA ILE A 120 -5.15 -2.39 -10.86
C ILE A 120 -4.17 -1.97 -11.95
N ASP A 121 -4.43 -2.28 -13.21
CA ASP A 121 -3.53 -1.92 -14.31
C ASP A 121 -3.51 -0.40 -14.58
N SER A 122 -4.54 0.33 -14.14
CA SER A 122 -4.61 1.78 -14.21
C SER A 122 -4.07 2.50 -12.97
N ILE A 123 -3.61 1.76 -11.95
CA ILE A 123 -3.18 2.28 -10.65
C ILE A 123 -1.69 1.98 -10.45
N TYR A 124 -0.91 3.02 -10.16
CA TYR A 124 0.50 2.85 -9.83
C TYR A 124 0.67 2.51 -8.34
N ILE A 125 1.53 1.54 -8.05
CA ILE A 125 1.82 1.11 -6.67
C ILE A 125 3.25 1.51 -6.30
N GLU A 126 3.38 2.45 -5.36
CA GLU A 126 4.65 2.82 -4.76
C GLU A 126 4.96 1.94 -3.54
N ARG A 127 6.07 1.26 -3.58
CA ARG A 127 6.52 0.34 -2.52
C ARG A 127 7.55 1.03 -1.63
N ALA A 128 7.08 1.69 -0.58
CA ALA A 128 7.94 2.40 0.38
C ALA A 128 8.87 1.46 1.15
N GLY A 129 8.48 0.20 1.34
CA GLY A 129 9.31 -0.82 2.00
C GLY A 129 10.64 -1.10 1.30
N ASN A 130 10.74 -0.86 -0.02
CA ASN A 130 12.01 -1.01 -0.74
C ASN A 130 13.09 0.00 -0.32
N LEU A 131 12.72 1.08 0.37
CA LEU A 131 13.67 2.10 0.83
C LEU A 131 14.37 1.72 2.13
N ASN A 132 13.92 0.69 2.85
CA ASN A 132 14.42 0.29 4.17
C ASN A 132 14.42 1.44 5.21
N LEU A 133 13.46 2.36 5.11
CA LEU A 133 13.23 3.46 6.04
C LEU A 133 12.08 3.12 6.99
N PRO A 134 11.94 3.83 8.13
CA PRO A 134 10.73 3.78 8.92
C PRO A 134 9.50 4.03 8.04
N VAL A 135 8.38 3.35 8.33
CA VAL A 135 7.20 3.31 7.44
C VAL A 135 6.73 4.70 7.01
N HIS A 136 6.56 5.61 7.96
CA HIS A 136 6.08 6.97 7.66
C HIS A 136 7.08 7.79 6.83
N GLU A 137 8.39 7.63 7.06
CA GLU A 137 9.44 8.31 6.29
C GLU A 137 9.52 7.76 4.86
N GLY A 138 9.45 6.43 4.71
CA GLY A 138 9.45 5.78 3.41
C GLY A 138 8.24 6.21 2.56
N LYS A 139 7.05 6.22 3.14
CA LYS A 139 5.83 6.67 2.46
C LYS A 139 5.92 8.14 2.09
N LYS A 140 6.33 9.01 3.02
CA LYS A 140 6.53 10.43 2.76
C LYS A 140 7.47 10.68 1.60
N LYS A 141 8.62 9.98 1.58
CA LYS A 141 9.61 10.10 0.50
C LYS A 141 9.02 9.69 -0.86
N LYS A 142 8.30 8.57 -0.93
CA LYS A 142 7.66 8.10 -2.16
C LYS A 142 6.58 9.06 -2.66
N ILE A 143 5.74 9.57 -1.78
CA ILE A 143 4.72 10.56 -2.13
C ILE A 143 5.37 11.85 -2.63
N THR A 144 6.40 12.35 -1.94
CA THR A 144 7.13 13.56 -2.34
C THR A 144 7.78 13.39 -3.72
N GLN A 145 8.40 12.25 -3.99
CA GLN A 145 8.99 11.94 -5.30
C GLN A 145 7.92 11.88 -6.39
N TYR A 146 6.77 11.31 -6.11
CA TYR A 146 5.67 11.23 -7.06
C TYR A 146 5.09 12.61 -7.39
N LEU A 147 4.91 13.46 -6.38
CA LEU A 147 4.41 14.83 -6.55
C LEU A 147 5.35 15.71 -7.40
N LYS A 148 6.64 15.40 -7.46
CA LYS A 148 7.60 16.11 -8.31
C LYS A 148 7.46 15.78 -9.80
N LYS A 149 6.83 14.65 -10.16
CA LYS A 149 6.67 14.21 -11.55
C LYS A 149 5.61 15.02 -12.30
N LYS A 150 4.60 15.53 -11.60
CA LYS A 150 3.47 16.29 -12.16
C LYS A 150 3.01 17.34 -11.16
N ILE A 151 2.36 18.37 -11.68
CA ILE A 151 1.72 19.39 -10.84
C ILE A 151 0.30 18.92 -10.51
N PHE A 152 0.02 18.73 -9.23
CA PHE A 152 -1.30 18.40 -8.72
C PHE A 152 -1.88 19.59 -7.98
N ASP A 153 -3.10 19.98 -8.33
CA ASP A 153 -3.83 21.06 -7.63
C ASP A 153 -4.47 20.56 -6.33
N ARG A 154 -4.67 19.24 -6.24
CA ARG A 154 -5.40 18.63 -5.15
C ARG A 154 -4.86 17.24 -4.86
N VAL A 155 -4.52 16.99 -3.59
CA VAL A 155 -4.05 15.70 -3.10
C VAL A 155 -4.97 15.24 -1.97
N ARG A 156 -5.43 13.99 -2.04
CA ARG A 156 -6.23 13.33 -1.00
C ARG A 156 -5.53 12.06 -0.53
N LEU A 157 -5.51 11.89 0.76
CA LEU A 157 -4.97 10.72 1.45
C LEU A 157 -6.11 9.85 2.00
#